data_086c3ce806dfc09f1760be7c3846c35a
#
_entry.id   086c3ce806dfc09f1760be7c3846c35a
#
_cell.length_a   1.000
_cell.length_b   1.000
_cell.length_c   1.000
_cell.angle_alpha   90.00
_cell.angle_beta   90.00
_cell.angle_gamma   90.00
#
_symmetry.space_group_name_H-M   'P 1'
#
loop_
_entity.id
_entity.type
_entity.pdbx_description
1 polymer ?
#
loop_
_entity_poly.entity_id
_entity_poly.type
_entity_poly.pdbx_seq_one_letter_code
_entity_poly.pdbx_strand_id
1 'polypeptide(L)'
;MGFLLLTIASCGTSKKAGRNVDYHVLARAAIKLDFDIDEDDDWPLMIEASTWIGTPYKYGGEDRFGIDCSGLTRTIYRQVYKTELHRNSFEQYKKDVKKVSKNNLMSGDLVFFSTGEKGKVSHVGIYLKDGKFIHASSSRGVIVSDLNQNFYKNNFISGGKVK
;
A
#
# COMPACT_ATOMS: atom_id res chain seq x y z
N MET A 1 62.70 -16.51 14.22
CA MET A 1 61.77 -16.83 13.14
C MET A 1 60.34 -16.82 13.68
N GLY A 2 59.68 -15.71 13.53
CA GLY A 2 58.31 -15.52 14.03
C GLY A 2 57.30 -15.64 12.85
N PHE A 3 56.39 -16.59 12.96
CA PHE A 3 55.33 -16.80 12.00
C PHE A 3 54.15 -15.85 12.34
N LEU A 4 53.91 -14.91 11.45
CA LEU A 4 52.76 -14.00 11.51
C LEU A 4 51.52 -14.66 10.88
N LEU A 5 50.58 -15.12 11.68
CA LEU A 5 49.31 -15.65 11.20
C LEU A 5 48.40 -14.45 10.80
N LEU A 6 48.18 -14.26 9.50
CA LEU A 6 47.12 -13.37 8.99
C LEU A 6 45.78 -14.10 9.10
N THR A 7 44.91 -13.61 9.98
CA THR A 7 43.49 -13.99 10.01
C THR A 7 42.72 -13.16 8.97
N ILE A 8 42.29 -13.80 7.89
CA ILE A 8 41.37 -13.24 6.92
C ILE A 8 39.96 -13.28 7.53
N ALA A 9 39.44 -12.09 7.94
CA ALA A 9 38.05 -11.94 8.31
C ALA A 9 37.18 -12.13 7.06
N SER A 10 36.52 -13.28 6.95
CA SER A 10 35.51 -13.54 5.93
C SER A 10 34.30 -12.66 6.24
N CYS A 11 34.07 -11.64 5.41
CA CYS A 11 32.87 -10.84 5.42
C CYS A 11 31.71 -11.71 4.89
N GLY A 12 30.94 -12.30 5.81
CA GLY A 12 29.76 -13.09 5.47
C GLY A 12 28.68 -12.20 4.88
N THR A 13 28.59 -12.14 3.56
CA THR A 13 27.41 -11.62 2.86
C THR A 13 26.23 -12.53 3.19
N SER A 14 25.34 -12.06 4.08
CA SER A 14 24.06 -12.72 4.34
C SER A 14 23.26 -12.72 3.03
N LYS A 15 23.24 -13.87 2.34
CA LYS A 15 22.33 -14.10 1.21
C LYS A 15 20.91 -14.05 1.79
N LYS A 16 20.18 -12.92 1.57
CA LYS A 16 18.72 -12.91 1.71
C LYS A 16 18.20 -14.12 0.91
N ALA A 17 17.46 -15.01 1.56
CA ALA A 17 16.82 -16.15 0.91
C ALA A 17 16.03 -15.62 -0.28
N GLY A 18 16.41 -16.06 -1.49
CA GLY A 18 15.84 -15.57 -2.74
C GLY A 18 14.33 -15.76 -2.72
N ARG A 19 13.57 -14.65 -2.73
CA ARG A 19 12.14 -14.70 -3.02
C ARG A 19 12.02 -15.26 -4.43
N ASN A 20 11.40 -16.42 -4.57
CA ASN A 20 11.13 -17.00 -5.88
C ASN A 20 9.94 -16.25 -6.50
N VAL A 21 10.19 -15.01 -6.93
CA VAL A 21 9.18 -14.14 -7.56
C VAL A 21 9.44 -14.12 -9.05
N ASP A 22 8.39 -14.33 -9.83
CA ASP A 22 8.42 -14.15 -11.27
C ASP A 22 8.60 -12.66 -11.61
N TYR A 23 9.77 -12.27 -12.06
CA TYR A 23 10.08 -10.90 -12.46
C TYR A 23 9.17 -10.35 -13.58
N HIS A 24 8.57 -11.21 -14.40
CA HIS A 24 7.57 -10.80 -15.38
C HIS A 24 6.28 -10.33 -14.70
N VAL A 25 5.93 -10.91 -13.56
CA VAL A 25 4.77 -10.45 -12.75
C VAL A 25 5.04 -9.08 -12.16
N LEU A 26 6.27 -8.87 -11.60
CA LEU A 26 6.67 -7.55 -11.09
C LEU A 26 6.70 -6.48 -12.17
N ALA A 27 7.26 -6.77 -13.33
CA ALA A 27 7.31 -5.83 -14.45
C ALA A 27 5.89 -5.42 -14.90
N ARG A 28 4.96 -6.37 -14.99
CA ARG A 28 3.56 -6.06 -15.29
C ARG A 28 2.89 -5.23 -14.20
N ALA A 29 3.21 -5.50 -12.93
CA ALA A 29 2.71 -4.71 -11.81
C ALA A 29 3.23 -3.27 -11.86
N ALA A 30 4.52 -3.06 -12.11
CA ALA A 30 5.14 -1.73 -12.26
C ALA A 30 4.48 -0.92 -13.39
N ILE A 31 4.26 -1.54 -14.56
CA ILE A 31 3.57 -0.89 -15.68
C ILE A 31 2.15 -0.45 -15.29
N LYS A 32 1.38 -1.29 -14.59
CA LYS A 32 0.00 -0.98 -14.17
C LYS A 32 -0.07 0.08 -13.08
N LEU A 33 0.89 0.09 -12.16
CA LEU A 33 0.97 1.05 -11.07
C LEU A 33 1.58 2.39 -11.50
N ASP A 34 2.24 2.42 -12.67
CA ASP A 34 2.91 3.58 -13.26
C ASP A 34 4.05 4.11 -12.39
N PHE A 35 4.84 3.19 -11.80
CA PHE A 35 6.12 3.47 -11.12
C PHE A 35 6.98 2.21 -10.97
N ASP A 36 8.28 2.41 -10.75
CA ASP A 36 9.23 1.32 -10.57
C ASP A 36 9.06 0.62 -9.21
N ILE A 37 9.18 -0.71 -9.23
CA ILE A 37 9.15 -1.55 -8.03
C ILE A 37 10.57 -2.00 -7.72
N ASP A 38 11.10 -1.55 -6.58
CA ASP A 38 12.46 -1.85 -6.13
C ASP A 38 12.53 -3.14 -5.29
N GLU A 39 13.76 -3.63 -5.05
CA GLU A 39 13.98 -4.86 -4.27
C GLU A 39 13.47 -4.78 -2.81
N ASP A 40 13.46 -3.57 -2.24
CA ASP A 40 13.03 -3.33 -0.85
C ASP A 40 11.52 -3.07 -0.73
N ASP A 41 10.79 -2.96 -1.84
CA ASP A 41 9.35 -2.76 -1.83
C ASP A 41 8.58 -3.99 -1.34
N ASP A 42 7.34 -3.78 -0.90
CA ASP A 42 6.40 -4.85 -0.56
C ASP A 42 5.81 -5.47 -1.84
N TRP A 43 6.57 -6.38 -2.45
CA TRP A 43 6.18 -7.01 -3.71
C TRP A 43 4.80 -7.68 -3.68
N PRO A 44 4.42 -8.45 -2.62
CA PRO A 44 3.07 -8.99 -2.52
C PRO A 44 1.99 -7.92 -2.59
N LEU A 45 2.18 -6.79 -1.89
CA LEU A 45 1.26 -5.65 -1.96
C LEU A 45 1.22 -5.04 -3.36
N MET A 46 2.38 -4.77 -3.98
CA MET A 46 2.46 -4.14 -5.30
C MET A 46 1.79 -5.01 -6.37
N ILE A 47 2.06 -6.32 -6.34
CA ILE A 47 1.43 -7.27 -7.27
C ILE A 47 -0.09 -7.28 -7.07
N GLU A 48 -0.58 -7.48 -5.84
CA GLU A 48 -2.01 -7.52 -5.56
C GLU A 48 -2.69 -6.20 -5.94
N ALA A 49 -2.14 -5.06 -5.50
CA ALA A 49 -2.65 -3.72 -5.84
C ALA A 49 -2.80 -3.54 -7.36
N SER A 50 -1.77 -3.92 -8.13
CA SER A 50 -1.78 -3.80 -9.59
C SER A 50 -2.92 -4.56 -10.26
N THR A 51 -3.37 -5.65 -9.66
CA THR A 51 -4.46 -6.46 -10.21
C THR A 51 -5.81 -5.76 -10.12
N TRP A 52 -5.95 -4.77 -9.22
CA TRP A 52 -7.19 -4.02 -9.01
C TRP A 52 -7.32 -2.78 -9.89
N ILE A 53 -6.23 -2.29 -10.47
CA ILE A 53 -6.24 -1.09 -11.33
C ILE A 53 -7.30 -1.21 -12.42
N GLY A 54 -8.14 -0.16 -12.55
CA GLY A 54 -9.24 -0.09 -13.53
C GLY A 54 -10.54 -0.77 -13.09
N THR A 55 -10.59 -1.44 -11.94
CA THR A 55 -11.86 -1.97 -11.40
C THR A 55 -12.85 -0.81 -11.18
N PRO A 56 -14.11 -0.90 -11.66
CA PRO A 56 -15.08 0.18 -11.50
C PRO A 56 -15.40 0.47 -10.02
N TYR A 57 -15.73 1.73 -9.73
CA TYR A 57 -16.26 2.08 -8.41
C TYR A 57 -17.71 1.62 -8.28
N LYS A 58 -18.02 1.00 -7.14
CA LYS A 58 -19.40 0.67 -6.74
C LYS A 58 -19.52 0.80 -5.23
N TYR A 59 -20.39 1.69 -4.77
CA TYR A 59 -20.66 1.84 -3.34
C TYR A 59 -21.12 0.51 -2.73
N GLY A 60 -20.50 0.09 -1.65
CA GLY A 60 -20.77 -1.20 -1.01
C GLY A 60 -20.19 -2.42 -1.75
N GLY A 61 -19.50 -2.23 -2.88
CA GLY A 61 -18.90 -3.31 -3.65
C GLY A 61 -17.60 -3.86 -3.03
N GLU A 62 -17.32 -5.14 -3.29
CA GLU A 62 -16.12 -5.85 -2.78
C GLU A 62 -15.53 -6.82 -3.82
N ASP A 63 -15.87 -6.69 -5.09
CA ASP A 63 -15.43 -7.61 -6.14
C ASP A 63 -14.92 -6.89 -7.40
N ARG A 64 -14.56 -7.65 -8.44
CA ARG A 64 -14.02 -7.14 -9.71
C ARG A 64 -15.07 -6.45 -10.59
N PHE A 65 -16.36 -6.63 -10.31
CA PHE A 65 -17.46 -5.94 -11.03
C PHE A 65 -17.75 -4.57 -10.43
N GLY A 66 -17.21 -4.28 -9.24
CA GLY A 66 -17.28 -2.98 -8.60
C GLY A 66 -16.86 -3.02 -7.15
N ILE A 67 -16.05 -2.03 -6.75
CA ILE A 67 -15.47 -1.96 -5.41
C ILE A 67 -15.49 -0.53 -4.88
N ASP A 68 -15.74 -0.35 -3.57
CA ASP A 68 -15.55 0.95 -2.91
C ASP A 68 -14.18 1.06 -2.22
N CYS A 69 -13.87 2.21 -1.67
CA CYS A 69 -12.56 2.50 -1.08
C CYS A 69 -12.21 1.58 0.08
N SER A 70 -13.12 1.33 0.99
CA SER A 70 -12.91 0.46 2.15
C SER A 70 -13.01 -1.03 1.79
N GLY A 71 -13.81 -1.40 0.81
CA GLY A 71 -13.83 -2.73 0.22
C GLY A 71 -12.49 -3.09 -0.41
N LEU A 72 -11.88 -2.15 -1.14
CA LEU A 72 -10.56 -2.34 -1.75
C LEU A 72 -9.47 -2.58 -0.69
N THR A 73 -9.38 -1.71 0.32
CA THR A 73 -8.38 -1.86 1.39
C THR A 73 -8.56 -3.18 2.14
N ARG A 74 -9.80 -3.51 2.50
CA ARG A 74 -10.15 -4.77 3.17
C ARG A 74 -9.76 -5.99 2.33
N THR A 75 -10.07 -5.98 1.04
CA THR A 75 -9.77 -7.10 0.15
C THR A 75 -8.27 -7.30 -0.05
N ILE A 76 -7.52 -6.23 -0.30
CA ILE A 76 -6.05 -6.31 -0.44
C ILE A 76 -5.43 -6.80 0.87
N TYR A 77 -5.85 -6.27 2.02
CA TYR A 77 -5.31 -6.68 3.33
C TYR A 77 -5.56 -8.15 3.62
N ARG A 78 -6.76 -8.67 3.31
CA ARG A 78 -7.10 -10.08 3.45
C ARG A 78 -6.23 -10.96 2.55
N GLN A 79 -5.98 -10.55 1.31
CA GLN A 79 -5.19 -11.32 0.36
C GLN A 79 -3.69 -11.33 0.72
N VAL A 80 -3.13 -10.17 1.01
CA VAL A 80 -1.69 -9.98 1.22
C VAL A 80 -1.26 -10.32 2.64
N TYR A 81 -1.94 -9.75 3.64
CA TYR A 81 -1.51 -9.80 5.04
C TYR A 81 -2.33 -10.76 5.90
N LYS A 82 -3.34 -11.44 5.32
CA LYS A 82 -4.29 -12.32 6.03
C LYS A 82 -4.99 -11.61 7.19
N THR A 83 -5.15 -10.30 7.09
CA THR A 83 -5.76 -9.44 8.11
C THR A 83 -7.12 -8.96 7.63
N GLU A 84 -8.13 -9.06 8.51
CA GLU A 84 -9.50 -8.62 8.22
C GLU A 84 -9.70 -7.20 8.77
N LEU A 85 -10.01 -6.25 7.89
CA LEU A 85 -10.32 -4.87 8.26
C LEU A 85 -11.84 -4.69 8.40
N HIS A 86 -12.27 -3.67 9.17
CA HIS A 86 -13.67 -3.28 9.22
C HIS A 86 -14.19 -2.84 7.86
N ARG A 87 -15.53 -2.98 7.66
CA ARG A 87 -16.13 -2.77 6.34
C ARG A 87 -16.09 -1.32 5.86
N ASN A 88 -16.13 -0.33 6.71
CA ASN A 88 -16.16 1.08 6.31
C ASN A 88 -14.92 1.85 6.76
N SER A 89 -14.59 2.90 6.03
CA SER A 89 -13.38 3.71 6.24
C SER A 89 -13.30 4.36 7.62
N PHE A 90 -14.42 4.75 8.21
CA PHE A 90 -14.45 5.35 9.53
C PHE A 90 -14.10 4.34 10.63
N GLU A 91 -14.62 3.12 10.54
CA GLU A 91 -14.27 2.06 11.49
C GLU A 91 -12.83 1.59 11.30
N GLN A 92 -12.33 1.46 10.06
CA GLN A 92 -10.92 1.21 9.79
C GLN A 92 -10.03 2.25 10.49
N TYR A 93 -10.37 3.53 10.36
CA TYR A 93 -9.64 4.62 11.01
C TYR A 93 -9.69 4.57 12.54
N LYS A 94 -10.83 4.20 13.11
CA LYS A 94 -11.03 4.19 14.57
C LYS A 94 -10.50 2.93 15.24
N LYS A 95 -10.64 1.78 14.60
CA LYS A 95 -10.47 0.48 15.25
C LYS A 95 -9.24 -0.28 14.74
N ASP A 96 -8.92 -0.20 13.43
CA ASP A 96 -7.93 -1.08 12.83
C ASP A 96 -6.51 -0.52 12.88
N VAL A 97 -6.33 0.80 13.06
CA VAL A 97 -5.01 1.41 12.92
C VAL A 97 -4.51 2.15 14.17
N LYS A 98 -3.19 2.23 14.28
CA LYS A 98 -2.48 3.27 15.04
C LYS A 98 -2.15 4.41 14.10
N LYS A 99 -2.50 5.66 14.47
CA LYS A 99 -2.26 6.85 13.63
C LYS A 99 -0.77 7.09 13.42
N VAL A 100 -0.41 7.42 12.19
CA VAL A 100 0.93 7.85 11.81
C VAL A 100 0.88 9.17 11.04
N SER A 101 1.91 9.98 11.17
CA SER A 101 2.04 11.22 10.40
C SER A 101 2.32 10.94 8.93
N LYS A 102 2.03 11.90 8.04
CA LYS A 102 2.30 11.77 6.59
C LYS A 102 3.76 11.41 6.30
N ASN A 103 4.70 11.99 7.05
CA ASN A 103 6.14 11.78 6.84
C ASN A 103 6.65 10.42 7.33
N ASN A 104 5.87 9.70 8.10
CA ASN A 104 6.21 8.39 8.65
C ASN A 104 5.42 7.24 7.99
N LEU A 105 4.77 7.51 6.86
CA LEU A 105 4.06 6.49 6.10
C LEU A 105 5.04 5.47 5.54
N MET A 106 4.65 4.22 5.68
CA MET A 106 5.34 3.06 5.11
C MET A 106 4.41 2.28 4.18
N SER A 107 4.99 1.55 3.24
CA SER A 107 4.23 0.66 2.36
C SER A 107 3.27 -0.23 3.15
N GLY A 108 2.01 -0.29 2.72
CA GLY A 108 0.92 -0.97 3.41
C GLY A 108 0.11 -0.09 4.37
N ASP A 109 0.63 1.03 4.88
CA ASP A 109 -0.16 1.90 5.75
C ASP A 109 -1.43 2.39 5.05
N LEU A 110 -2.51 2.53 5.81
CA LEU A 110 -3.73 3.14 5.29
C LEU A 110 -3.59 4.67 5.28
N VAL A 111 -4.19 5.32 4.30
CA VAL A 111 -4.26 6.78 4.20
C VAL A 111 -5.73 7.21 4.18
N PHE A 112 -6.08 8.15 5.07
CA PHE A 112 -7.46 8.56 5.31
C PHE A 112 -7.70 10.00 4.92
N PHE A 113 -8.86 10.25 4.30
CA PHE A 113 -9.22 11.57 3.78
C PHE A 113 -10.65 11.98 4.17
N SER A 114 -10.86 13.30 4.20
CA SER A 114 -12.15 13.96 4.32
C SER A 114 -12.59 14.48 2.96
N THR A 115 -13.29 13.66 2.18
CA THR A 115 -13.76 14.04 0.83
C THR A 115 -15.22 14.52 0.81
N GLY A 116 -15.87 14.50 1.96
CA GLY A 116 -17.24 15.00 2.17
C GLY A 116 -17.25 16.10 3.25
N GLU A 117 -17.88 15.82 4.38
CA GLU A 117 -17.92 16.74 5.52
C GLU A 117 -16.53 16.93 6.13
N LYS A 118 -16.08 18.19 6.24
CA LYS A 118 -14.74 18.54 6.69
C LYS A 118 -14.41 17.94 8.06
N GLY A 119 -13.27 17.25 8.14
CA GLY A 119 -12.77 16.62 9.36
C GLY A 119 -13.34 15.22 9.64
N LYS A 120 -14.32 14.74 8.86
CA LYS A 120 -14.81 13.37 8.97
C LYS A 120 -14.14 12.46 7.94
N VAL A 121 -13.64 11.31 8.39
CA VAL A 121 -13.11 10.28 7.50
C VAL A 121 -14.24 9.73 6.64
N SER A 122 -14.09 9.88 5.32
CA SER A 122 -15.05 9.42 4.31
C SER A 122 -14.39 8.65 3.18
N HIS A 123 -13.05 8.61 3.15
CA HIS A 123 -12.30 7.92 2.11
C HIS A 123 -11.01 7.32 2.66
N VAL A 124 -10.55 6.22 2.05
CA VAL A 124 -9.36 5.48 2.45
C VAL A 124 -8.65 4.91 1.23
N GLY A 125 -7.33 4.80 1.33
CA GLY A 125 -6.47 4.09 0.38
C GLY A 125 -5.35 3.35 1.10
N ILE A 126 -4.50 2.66 0.35
CA ILE A 126 -3.29 2.01 0.85
C ILE A 126 -2.09 2.74 0.28
N TYR A 127 -1.20 3.20 1.16
CA TYR A 127 0.07 3.81 0.78
C TYR A 127 0.99 2.76 0.15
N LEU A 128 1.60 3.10 -0.97
CA LEU A 128 2.52 2.23 -1.70
C LEU A 128 3.96 2.67 -1.46
N LYS A 129 4.40 3.75 -2.09
CA LYS A 129 5.73 4.37 -1.93
C LYS A 129 5.73 5.80 -2.49
N ASP A 130 6.69 6.62 -2.13
CA ASP A 130 7.00 7.95 -2.72
C ASP A 130 5.78 8.86 -2.88
N GLY A 131 4.91 8.87 -1.86
CA GLY A 131 3.66 9.62 -1.87
C GLY A 131 2.54 8.98 -2.67
N LYS A 132 2.77 7.86 -3.35
CA LYS A 132 1.77 7.13 -4.12
C LYS A 132 0.91 6.24 -3.23
N PHE A 133 -0.38 6.18 -3.53
CA PHE A 133 -1.34 5.31 -2.85
C PHE A 133 -2.41 4.79 -3.82
N ILE A 134 -2.89 3.59 -3.59
CA ILE A 134 -4.00 3.00 -4.35
C ILE A 134 -5.32 3.23 -3.62
N HIS A 135 -6.36 3.57 -4.36
CA HIS A 135 -7.71 3.75 -3.83
C HIS A 135 -8.78 3.57 -4.90
N ALA A 136 -10.03 3.35 -4.49
CA ALA A 136 -11.18 3.35 -5.40
C ALA A 136 -11.78 4.76 -5.49
N SER A 137 -11.49 5.47 -6.59
CA SER A 137 -12.08 6.78 -6.90
C SER A 137 -13.51 6.63 -7.38
N SER A 138 -14.45 7.41 -6.85
CA SER A 138 -15.86 7.36 -7.25
C SER A 138 -16.10 7.69 -8.72
N SER A 139 -15.20 8.44 -9.35
CA SER A 139 -15.33 8.85 -10.77
C SER A 139 -14.43 8.09 -11.74
N ARG A 140 -13.34 7.43 -11.24
CA ARG A 140 -12.33 6.79 -12.10
C ARG A 140 -12.11 5.30 -11.80
N GLY A 141 -12.81 4.75 -10.80
CA GLY A 141 -12.54 3.40 -10.32
C GLY A 141 -11.21 3.31 -9.56
N VAL A 142 -10.63 2.13 -9.54
CA VAL A 142 -9.37 1.89 -8.81
C VAL A 142 -8.18 2.45 -9.58
N ILE A 143 -7.46 3.36 -8.94
CA ILE A 143 -6.30 4.07 -9.50
C ILE A 143 -5.22 4.27 -8.44
N VAL A 144 -4.00 4.57 -8.90
CA VAL A 144 -2.95 5.17 -8.07
C VAL A 144 -3.06 6.69 -8.15
N SER A 145 -2.89 7.34 -7.01
CA SER A 145 -2.85 8.80 -6.86
C SER A 145 -1.66 9.21 -6.00
N ASP A 146 -1.36 10.52 -5.98
CA ASP A 146 -0.26 11.09 -5.21
C ASP A 146 -0.80 11.97 -4.08
N LEU A 147 -0.29 11.76 -2.84
CA LEU A 147 -0.63 12.54 -1.66
C LEU A 147 -0.26 14.04 -1.76
N ASN A 148 0.57 14.41 -2.75
CA ASN A 148 0.97 15.78 -3.01
C ASN A 148 0.05 16.49 -4.00
N GLN A 149 -0.84 15.78 -4.70
CA GLN A 149 -1.89 16.42 -5.51
C GLN A 149 -2.79 17.28 -4.61
N ASN A 150 -3.14 18.48 -5.07
CA ASN A 150 -3.85 19.48 -4.27
C ASN A 150 -5.10 18.91 -3.58
N PHE A 151 -5.89 18.10 -4.28
CA PHE A 151 -7.09 17.48 -3.71
C PHE A 151 -6.76 16.62 -2.49
N TYR A 152 -5.83 15.69 -2.62
CA TYR A 152 -5.48 14.77 -1.52
C TYR A 152 -4.72 15.45 -0.41
N LYS A 153 -3.80 16.37 -0.75
CA LYS A 153 -3.06 17.17 0.23
C LYS A 153 -3.99 17.97 1.15
N ASN A 154 -5.03 18.59 0.58
CA ASN A 154 -5.97 19.44 1.32
C ASN A 154 -6.99 18.64 2.13
N ASN A 155 -7.25 17.39 1.75
CA ASN A 155 -8.24 16.52 2.39
C ASN A 155 -7.63 15.40 3.26
N PHE A 156 -6.30 15.34 3.36
CA PHE A 156 -5.61 14.33 4.16
C PHE A 156 -5.89 14.52 5.66
N ILE A 157 -6.30 13.45 6.33
CA ILE A 157 -6.55 13.45 7.78
C ILE A 157 -5.37 12.82 8.52
N SER A 158 -4.96 11.62 8.14
CA SER A 158 -3.93 10.86 8.84
C SER A 158 -3.50 9.65 8.03
N GLY A 159 -2.29 9.18 8.25
CA GLY A 159 -1.92 7.80 8.01
C GLY A 159 -2.37 6.88 9.13
N GLY A 160 -2.31 5.58 8.90
CA GLY A 160 -2.63 4.58 9.90
C GLY A 160 -1.94 3.26 9.64
N LYS A 161 -1.06 2.86 10.58
CA LYS A 161 -0.45 1.54 10.59
C LYS A 161 -1.45 0.54 11.15
N VAL A 162 -1.76 -0.50 10.41
CA VAL A 162 -2.67 -1.57 10.85
C VAL A 162 -2.06 -2.32 12.04
N LYS A 163 -2.92 -2.65 13.03
CA LYS A 163 -2.53 -3.26 14.32
C LYS A 163 -2.19 -4.73 14.17
#